data_6f8e5a55583bb3163e2810de66fcc0a8
#
_entry.id   6f8e5a55583bb3163e2810de66fcc0a8
#
_cell.length_a   1.000
_cell.length_b   1.000
_cell.length_c   1.000
_cell.angle_alpha   90.00
_cell.angle_beta   90.00
_cell.angle_gamma   90.00
#
_symmetry.space_group_name_H-M   'P 1'
#
loop_
_entity.id
_entity.type
_entity.pdbx_description
1 polymer ?
#
loop_
_entity_poly.entity_id
_entity_poly.type
_entity_poly.pdbx_seq_one_letter_code
_entity_poly.pdbx_strand_id
1 'polypeptide(L)'
;MKLAAAMAALGLALLTGCAPAESVLSQVEPITQESEAPSREGGEVSMAQESGPFTADTPIEDVKNDPVFGDYGRLLFPVEDWYTSGTTLGELQLTWYSNIDPEETVKIVNTLWQRVSSGETVFYDIYTDEEKAADPEKEDTGLFFFKGEPGEKFAVCNAGGGFAYVGAMQDSFPHALELSKKGYNAFALIYRPGAQTACEDLARAISFIFENAQELEVDTD
;
A
#
# COMPACT_ATOMS: atom_id res chain seq x y z
N MET A 1 18.36 -40.60 -55.77
CA MET A 1 19.58 -40.88 -55.01
C MET A 1 19.27 -40.54 -53.57
N LYS A 2 18.85 -41.50 -52.71
CA LYS A 2 19.67 -42.36 -51.83
C LYS A 2 20.68 -41.57 -51.00
N LEU A 3 20.48 -41.39 -49.67
CA LEU A 3 20.98 -42.18 -48.55
C LEU A 3 20.48 -41.46 -47.25
N ALA A 4 19.74 -42.08 -46.42
CA ALA A 4 20.04 -43.06 -45.35
C ALA A 4 20.43 -42.40 -44.04
N ALA A 5 19.57 -42.48 -43.11
CA ALA A 5 19.48 -42.83 -41.72
C ALA A 5 20.79 -43.05 -40.94
N ALA A 6 20.83 -42.52 -39.73
CA ALA A 6 21.52 -43.11 -38.59
C ALA A 6 20.76 -42.81 -37.28
N MET A 7 20.09 -43.84 -36.79
CA MET A 7 19.68 -43.93 -35.38
C MET A 7 20.91 -44.27 -34.52
N ALA A 8 21.00 -43.66 -33.37
CA ALA A 8 21.79 -44.22 -32.25
C ALA A 8 20.98 -44.07 -30.97
N ALA A 9 20.45 -45.19 -30.54
CA ALA A 9 19.87 -45.43 -29.22
C ALA A 9 20.99 -45.83 -28.26
N LEU A 10 21.00 -45.25 -27.08
CA LEU A 10 21.70 -45.74 -25.86
C LEU A 10 21.07 -44.97 -24.71
N GLY A 11 20.54 -45.45 -23.65
CA GLY A 11 20.75 -46.67 -22.93
C GLY A 11 20.13 -46.33 -21.56
N LEU A 12 19.10 -47.07 -21.20
CA LEU A 12 18.34 -47.02 -19.94
C LEU A 12 19.24 -47.47 -18.79
N ALA A 13 19.42 -46.66 -17.74
CA ALA A 13 19.91 -47.12 -16.46
C ALA A 13 18.95 -46.65 -15.35
N LEU A 14 18.04 -47.56 -15.01
CA LEU A 14 17.26 -47.56 -13.77
C LEU A 14 18.23 -47.90 -12.62
N LEU A 15 18.36 -46.99 -11.66
CA LEU A 15 18.82 -47.32 -10.32
C LEU A 15 17.80 -46.83 -9.31
N THR A 16 17.00 -47.76 -8.85
CA THR A 16 16.16 -47.71 -7.66
C THR A 16 17.04 -47.53 -6.43
N GLY A 17 16.76 -46.49 -5.66
CA GLY A 17 17.34 -46.25 -4.34
C GLY A 17 16.32 -45.48 -3.49
N CYS A 18 15.29 -46.18 -2.99
CA CYS A 18 14.53 -45.73 -1.85
C CYS A 18 15.39 -45.92 -0.59
N ALA A 19 15.79 -44.82 0.03
CA ALA A 19 16.14 -44.78 1.42
C ALA A 19 15.11 -43.98 2.18
N PRO A 20 14.60 -44.42 3.33
CA PRO A 20 13.61 -43.70 4.12
C PRO A 20 14.26 -42.46 4.76
N ALA A 21 13.59 -41.31 4.62
CA ALA A 21 13.94 -40.12 5.36
C ALA A 21 13.61 -40.38 6.85
N GLU A 22 14.61 -40.65 7.64
CA GLU A 22 14.51 -40.59 9.09
C GLU A 22 14.31 -39.14 9.51
N SER A 23 13.30 -38.96 10.34
CA SER A 23 12.88 -37.74 10.99
C SER A 23 14.04 -37.10 11.79
N VAL A 24 14.53 -35.97 11.30
CA VAL A 24 15.33 -35.04 12.13
C VAL A 24 14.37 -34.04 12.77
N LEU A 25 13.56 -34.52 13.68
CA LEU A 25 12.81 -33.74 14.63
C LEU A 25 13.39 -33.99 16.02
N SER A 26 14.51 -33.35 16.35
CA SER A 26 14.85 -33.09 17.75
C SER A 26 16.09 -32.20 17.80
N GLN A 27 15.89 -31.11 18.43
CA GLN A 27 16.78 -30.11 19.04
C GLN A 27 16.70 -28.75 18.37
N VAL A 28 15.52 -28.11 18.53
CA VAL A 28 15.44 -26.64 18.65
C VAL A 28 15.27 -26.39 20.14
N GLU A 29 16.36 -26.09 20.83
CA GLU A 29 16.26 -25.51 22.18
C GLU A 29 15.60 -24.12 22.06
N PRO A 30 14.69 -23.77 22.98
CA PRO A 30 14.09 -22.42 22.97
C PRO A 30 15.19 -21.43 23.35
N ILE A 31 15.51 -20.55 22.40
CA ILE A 31 16.32 -19.36 22.69
C ILE A 31 15.41 -18.39 23.46
N THR A 32 15.43 -18.51 24.78
CA THR A 32 14.99 -17.48 25.69
C THR A 32 16.09 -16.41 25.74
N GLN A 33 16.16 -15.56 24.73
CA GLN A 33 16.76 -14.25 24.88
C GLN A 33 15.64 -13.28 25.20
N GLU A 34 15.47 -13.07 26.48
CA GLU A 34 14.80 -11.93 27.05
C GLU A 34 15.64 -10.68 26.68
N SER A 35 15.31 -10.10 25.52
CA SER A 35 15.78 -8.79 25.14
C SER A 35 14.87 -7.79 25.87
N GLU A 36 15.33 -7.29 26.99
CA GLU A 36 14.78 -6.08 27.59
C GLU A 36 14.87 -4.94 26.55
N ALA A 37 13.77 -4.71 25.84
CA ALA A 37 13.58 -3.47 25.12
C ALA A 37 13.53 -2.34 26.16
N PRO A 38 14.23 -1.23 25.95
CA PRO A 38 14.10 -0.08 26.84
C PRO A 38 12.65 0.39 26.79
N SER A 39 11.99 0.36 27.94
CA SER A 39 10.70 0.99 28.15
C SER A 39 10.88 2.49 27.92
N ARG A 40 10.56 2.94 26.70
CA ARG A 40 10.27 4.36 26.49
C ARG A 40 8.96 4.60 27.22
N GLU A 41 9.01 5.39 28.28
CA GLU A 41 7.83 5.96 28.89
C GLU A 41 7.07 6.68 27.77
N GLY A 42 5.96 6.08 27.36
CA GLY A 42 5.03 6.68 26.43
C GLY A 42 4.47 7.92 27.10
N GLY A 43 4.93 9.09 26.69
CA GLY A 43 4.12 10.28 26.85
C GLY A 43 2.77 9.95 26.18
N GLU A 44 1.69 9.94 26.95
CA GLU A 44 0.34 10.00 26.41
C GLU A 44 0.28 11.28 25.57
N VAL A 45 0.51 11.13 24.25
CA VAL A 45 0.05 12.12 23.29
C VAL A 45 -1.47 12.06 23.43
N SER A 46 -2.03 13.05 24.08
CA SER A 46 -3.47 13.29 24.14
C SER A 46 -3.98 13.14 22.72
N MET A 47 -4.69 12.04 22.47
CA MET A 47 -5.42 11.82 21.25
C MET A 47 -6.50 12.90 21.21
N ALA A 48 -6.17 14.06 20.64
CA ALA A 48 -7.18 15.01 20.19
C ALA A 48 -8.12 14.17 19.30
N GLN A 49 -9.36 14.11 19.70
CA GLN A 49 -10.41 13.40 18.97
C GLN A 49 -10.29 13.87 17.50
N GLU A 50 -9.96 12.95 16.60
CA GLU A 50 -9.84 13.19 15.16
C GLU A 50 -11.24 13.54 14.62
N SER A 51 -11.68 14.76 14.88
CA SER A 51 -12.98 15.28 14.51
C SER A 51 -12.87 16.01 13.18
N GLY A 52 -13.10 15.31 12.11
CA GLY A 52 -13.27 15.90 10.78
C GLY A 52 -14.77 16.07 10.46
N PRO A 53 -15.11 16.59 9.26
CA PRO A 53 -16.48 16.85 8.86
C PRO A 53 -17.26 15.60 8.47
N PHE A 54 -16.56 14.47 8.21
CA PHE A 54 -17.17 13.28 7.65
C PHE A 54 -17.64 12.30 8.73
N THR A 55 -18.78 11.65 8.45
CA THR A 55 -19.40 10.61 9.29
C THR A 55 -19.68 9.37 8.46
N ALA A 56 -20.14 8.29 9.10
CA ALA A 56 -20.57 7.09 8.38
C ALA A 56 -21.70 7.35 7.37
N ASP A 57 -22.53 8.37 7.60
CA ASP A 57 -23.63 8.74 6.71
C ASP A 57 -23.18 9.69 5.55
N THR A 58 -21.92 10.11 5.54
CA THR A 58 -21.40 10.99 4.48
C THR A 58 -21.35 10.25 3.16
N PRO A 59 -21.95 10.80 2.08
CA PRO A 59 -21.84 10.23 0.74
C PRO A 59 -20.39 10.13 0.28
N ILE A 60 -20.02 9.03 -0.37
CA ILE A 60 -18.67 8.82 -0.93
C ILE A 60 -18.34 9.93 -1.93
N GLU A 61 -19.32 10.33 -2.75
CA GLU A 61 -19.14 11.40 -3.75
C GLU A 61 -18.84 12.77 -3.11
N ASP A 62 -19.38 13.04 -1.92
CA ASP A 62 -19.08 14.30 -1.21
C ASP A 62 -17.61 14.32 -0.75
N VAL A 63 -17.05 13.15 -0.38
CA VAL A 63 -15.63 13.04 -0.03
C VAL A 63 -14.75 13.18 -1.26
N LYS A 64 -15.09 12.48 -2.36
CA LYS A 64 -14.34 12.56 -3.63
C LYS A 64 -14.23 13.98 -4.17
N ASN A 65 -15.29 14.77 -3.97
CA ASN A 65 -15.42 16.14 -4.49
C ASN A 65 -15.18 17.23 -3.45
N ASP A 66 -14.71 16.87 -2.24
CA ASP A 66 -14.41 17.87 -1.22
C ASP A 66 -13.25 18.78 -1.67
N PRO A 67 -13.42 20.11 -1.65
CA PRO A 67 -12.42 21.04 -2.13
C PRO A 67 -11.06 20.94 -1.44
N VAL A 68 -11.01 20.40 -0.22
CA VAL A 68 -9.77 20.20 0.54
C VAL A 68 -8.88 19.16 -0.15
N PHE A 69 -9.46 18.12 -0.75
CA PHE A 69 -8.70 17.11 -1.47
C PHE A 69 -8.38 17.50 -2.93
N GLY A 70 -9.07 18.48 -3.50
CA GLY A 70 -8.88 18.84 -4.90
C GLY A 70 -9.07 17.64 -5.84
N ASP A 71 -8.25 17.55 -6.88
CA ASP A 71 -8.40 16.53 -7.92
C ASP A 71 -8.04 15.10 -7.46
N TYR A 72 -7.26 14.95 -6.38
CA TYR A 72 -6.87 13.64 -5.88
C TYR A 72 -7.90 13.02 -4.92
N GLY A 73 -8.95 13.73 -4.50
CA GLY A 73 -10.01 13.18 -3.66
C GLY A 73 -10.65 11.92 -4.25
N ARG A 74 -10.76 11.83 -5.58
CA ARG A 74 -11.24 10.63 -6.28
C ARG A 74 -10.35 9.41 -6.07
N LEU A 75 -9.05 9.59 -5.84
CA LEU A 75 -8.07 8.51 -5.65
C LEU A 75 -8.09 7.91 -4.23
N LEU A 76 -8.89 8.46 -3.31
CA LEU A 76 -9.17 7.83 -2.02
C LEU A 76 -9.92 6.50 -2.17
N PHE A 77 -10.60 6.32 -3.29
CA PHE A 77 -11.40 5.15 -3.63
C PHE A 77 -10.95 4.57 -4.98
N PRO A 78 -11.37 3.33 -5.34
CA PRO A 78 -11.11 2.82 -6.68
C PRO A 78 -11.58 3.78 -7.77
N VAL A 79 -10.75 3.96 -8.80
CA VAL A 79 -11.06 4.88 -9.92
C VAL A 79 -12.30 4.41 -10.67
N GLU A 80 -12.42 3.09 -10.85
CA GLU A 80 -13.57 2.49 -11.50
C GLU A 80 -14.67 2.18 -10.49
N ASP A 81 -15.80 2.84 -10.61
CA ASP A 81 -16.93 2.75 -9.67
C ASP A 81 -17.48 1.33 -9.48
N TRP A 82 -17.38 0.45 -10.49
CA TRP A 82 -17.90 -0.94 -10.37
C TRP A 82 -17.15 -1.82 -9.37
N TYR A 83 -15.98 -1.39 -8.87
CA TYR A 83 -15.30 -2.06 -7.77
C TYR A 83 -15.79 -1.62 -6.39
N THR A 84 -16.61 -0.58 -6.35
CA THR A 84 -17.18 0.01 -5.15
C THR A 84 -18.67 -0.25 -5.08
N SER A 85 -19.20 -0.56 -3.90
CA SER A 85 -20.64 -0.58 -3.61
C SER A 85 -20.92 0.09 -2.29
N GLY A 86 -22.19 0.49 -2.08
CA GLY A 86 -22.59 1.42 -1.03
C GLY A 86 -22.53 2.86 -1.53
N THR A 87 -23.24 3.75 -0.86
CA THR A 87 -23.34 5.16 -1.23
C THR A 87 -22.72 6.09 -0.22
N THR A 88 -22.50 5.61 1.01
CA THR A 88 -21.90 6.36 2.12
C THR A 88 -20.63 5.69 2.62
N LEU A 89 -19.84 6.40 3.41
CA LEU A 89 -18.62 5.86 4.02
C LEU A 89 -18.92 4.63 4.88
N GLY A 90 -20.07 4.63 5.58
CA GLY A 90 -20.49 3.51 6.43
C GLY A 90 -20.97 2.29 5.65
N GLU A 91 -21.41 2.47 4.41
CA GLU A 91 -21.87 1.41 3.52
C GLU A 91 -20.80 0.93 2.55
N LEU A 92 -19.62 1.56 2.55
CA LEU A 92 -18.55 1.26 1.61
C LEU A 92 -18.20 -0.22 1.63
N GLN A 93 -18.21 -0.84 0.47
CA GLN A 93 -17.67 -2.17 0.24
C GLN A 93 -16.87 -2.19 -1.05
N LEU A 94 -15.79 -2.92 -1.06
CA LEU A 94 -14.96 -3.12 -2.24
C LEU A 94 -15.03 -4.57 -2.70
N THR A 95 -15.00 -4.77 -4.01
CA THR A 95 -14.89 -6.10 -4.61
C THR A 95 -13.69 -6.84 -4.03
N TRP A 96 -13.88 -8.08 -3.59
CA TRP A 96 -12.90 -8.98 -2.95
C TRP A 96 -12.47 -8.62 -1.53
N TYR A 97 -12.93 -7.52 -0.96
CA TYR A 97 -12.71 -7.21 0.44
C TYR A 97 -13.97 -7.50 1.27
N SER A 98 -13.76 -8.13 2.41
CA SER A 98 -14.83 -8.43 3.38
C SER A 98 -14.55 -7.66 4.68
N ASN A 99 -15.60 -7.36 5.43
CA ASN A 99 -15.50 -6.77 6.76
C ASN A 99 -14.75 -5.42 6.77
N ILE A 100 -15.16 -4.51 5.89
CA ILE A 100 -14.72 -3.12 5.94
C ILE A 100 -15.25 -2.52 7.23
N ASP A 101 -14.35 -1.90 8.00
CA ASP A 101 -14.72 -1.20 9.24
C ASP A 101 -15.11 0.25 8.90
N PRO A 102 -16.39 0.62 9.07
CA PRO A 102 -16.86 1.97 8.80
C PRO A 102 -16.20 3.04 9.67
N GLU A 103 -15.87 2.71 10.92
CA GLU A 103 -15.25 3.66 11.84
C GLU A 103 -13.82 3.97 11.39
N GLU A 104 -13.09 2.95 10.93
CA GLU A 104 -11.74 3.14 10.40
C GLU A 104 -11.75 3.90 9.08
N THR A 105 -12.71 3.62 8.18
CA THR A 105 -12.90 4.38 6.95
C THR A 105 -13.10 5.88 7.23
N VAL A 106 -14.03 6.22 8.11
CA VAL A 106 -14.30 7.60 8.53
C VAL A 106 -13.06 8.25 9.17
N LYS A 107 -12.37 7.53 10.03
CA LYS A 107 -11.15 7.99 10.68
C LYS A 107 -10.04 8.32 9.69
N ILE A 108 -9.80 7.45 8.71
CA ILE A 108 -8.77 7.67 7.68
C ILE A 108 -9.08 8.94 6.90
N VAL A 109 -10.30 9.07 6.38
CA VAL A 109 -10.71 10.24 5.60
C VAL A 109 -10.60 11.52 6.41
N ASN A 110 -11.05 11.52 7.66
CA ASN A 110 -10.96 12.69 8.53
C ASN A 110 -9.51 13.03 8.90
N THR A 111 -8.65 12.03 9.12
CA THR A 111 -7.22 12.26 9.37
C THR A 111 -6.56 12.96 8.19
N LEU A 112 -6.79 12.49 6.97
CA LEU A 112 -6.25 13.12 5.76
C LEU A 112 -6.82 14.53 5.58
N TRP A 113 -8.14 14.71 5.76
CA TRP A 113 -8.79 16.00 5.67
C TRP A 113 -8.20 17.02 6.65
N GLN A 114 -7.99 16.64 7.91
CA GLN A 114 -7.41 17.51 8.93
C GLN A 114 -5.98 17.92 8.58
N ARG A 115 -5.15 16.99 8.11
CA ARG A 115 -3.78 17.27 7.69
C ARG A 115 -3.73 18.29 6.58
N VAL A 116 -4.53 18.10 5.52
CA VAL A 116 -4.62 19.08 4.43
C VAL A 116 -5.13 20.41 4.91
N SER A 117 -6.18 20.42 5.75
CA SER A 117 -6.75 21.66 6.31
C SER A 117 -5.76 22.40 7.21
N SER A 118 -4.78 21.70 7.81
CA SER A 118 -3.69 22.33 8.58
C SER A 118 -2.52 22.79 7.72
N GLY A 119 -2.60 22.57 6.40
CA GLY A 119 -1.56 22.97 5.44
C GLY A 119 -0.50 21.92 5.15
N GLU A 120 -0.72 20.67 5.57
CA GLU A 120 0.17 19.57 5.23
C GLU A 120 -0.12 19.05 3.82
N THR A 121 0.92 18.65 3.10
CA THR A 121 0.79 17.92 1.84
C THR A 121 0.61 16.43 2.15
N VAL A 122 -0.53 15.86 1.76
CA VAL A 122 -0.85 14.44 1.96
C VAL A 122 -0.83 13.63 0.68
N PHE A 123 -0.71 14.26 -0.48
CA PHE A 123 -0.67 13.59 -1.77
C PHE A 123 0.43 14.15 -2.64
N TYR A 124 1.15 13.28 -3.31
CA TYR A 124 2.22 13.62 -4.23
C TYR A 124 2.02 12.92 -5.57
N ASP A 125 2.01 13.72 -6.64
CA ASP A 125 2.16 13.22 -7.99
C ASP A 125 3.56 12.63 -8.18
N ILE A 126 3.61 11.42 -8.71
CA ILE A 126 4.90 10.75 -9.00
C ILE A 126 5.33 10.91 -10.46
N TYR A 127 4.45 11.42 -11.31
CA TYR A 127 4.71 11.70 -12.72
C TYR A 127 4.56 13.19 -13.01
N THR A 128 5.35 13.67 -13.97
CA THR A 128 5.28 15.07 -14.42
C THR A 128 4.07 15.32 -15.31
N ASP A 129 3.72 16.60 -15.50
CA ASP A 129 2.62 16.98 -16.41
C ASP A 129 2.88 16.54 -17.87
N GLU A 130 4.13 16.53 -18.31
CA GLU A 130 4.50 16.03 -19.64
C GLU A 130 4.30 14.52 -19.75
N GLU A 131 4.61 13.77 -18.70
CA GLU A 131 4.39 12.32 -18.66
C GLU A 131 2.91 11.97 -18.62
N LYS A 132 2.09 12.73 -17.88
CA LYS A 132 0.64 12.61 -17.85
C LYS A 132 0.01 12.99 -19.19
N ALA A 133 0.49 14.05 -19.83
CA ALA A 133 0.00 14.45 -21.16
C ALA A 133 0.34 13.39 -22.25
N ALA A 134 1.45 12.66 -22.10
CA ALA A 134 1.83 11.58 -23.01
C ALA A 134 1.08 10.27 -22.73
N ASP A 135 0.66 10.05 -21.49
CA ASP A 135 -0.03 8.87 -21.00
C ASP A 135 -1.03 9.30 -19.91
N PRO A 136 -2.29 9.62 -20.30
CA PRO A 136 -3.30 10.11 -19.37
C PRO A 136 -3.65 9.18 -18.22
N GLU A 137 -3.43 7.86 -18.35
CA GLU A 137 -3.66 6.92 -17.23
C GLU A 137 -2.75 7.22 -16.04
N LYS A 138 -1.65 7.97 -16.23
CA LYS A 138 -0.76 8.42 -15.15
C LYS A 138 -1.41 9.49 -14.24
N GLU A 139 -2.58 10.01 -14.57
CA GLU A 139 -3.37 10.86 -13.67
C GLU A 139 -4.03 10.03 -12.57
N ASP A 140 -4.15 8.71 -12.76
CA ASP A 140 -4.79 7.78 -11.82
C ASP A 140 -3.79 7.12 -10.86
N THR A 141 -2.64 7.75 -10.63
CA THR A 141 -1.61 7.24 -9.72
C THR A 141 -0.99 8.35 -8.88
N GLY A 142 -0.39 7.97 -7.76
CA GLY A 142 0.31 8.88 -6.85
C GLY A 142 0.52 8.28 -5.47
N LEU A 143 1.11 9.05 -4.59
CA LEU A 143 1.42 8.64 -3.23
C LEU A 143 0.62 9.44 -2.21
N PHE A 144 -0.21 8.76 -1.42
CA PHE A 144 -0.71 9.34 -0.17
C PHE A 144 0.36 9.21 0.92
N PHE A 145 0.63 10.30 1.61
CA PHE A 145 1.65 10.38 2.65
C PHE A 145 1.03 10.50 4.05
N PHE A 146 1.25 9.50 4.85
CA PHE A 146 0.95 9.47 6.27
C PHE A 146 2.24 9.77 7.03
N LYS A 147 2.50 11.06 7.25
CA LYS A 147 3.72 11.53 7.89
C LYS A 147 3.84 11.02 9.32
N GLY A 148 5.03 10.51 9.66
CA GLY A 148 5.44 10.14 11.01
C GLY A 148 6.36 11.20 11.62
N GLU A 149 7.40 10.77 12.31
CA GLU A 149 8.41 11.65 12.88
C GLU A 149 9.42 12.07 11.80
N PRO A 150 9.85 13.34 11.79
CA PRO A 150 10.84 13.81 10.84
C PRO A 150 12.16 13.02 10.93
N GLY A 151 12.71 12.61 9.80
CA GLY A 151 13.97 11.89 9.73
C GLY A 151 13.87 10.40 10.10
N GLU A 152 12.67 9.88 10.33
CA GLU A 152 12.48 8.44 10.55
C GLU A 152 12.36 7.69 9.23
N LYS A 153 12.58 6.37 9.30
CA LYS A 153 12.50 5.47 8.16
C LYS A 153 11.12 5.50 7.52
N PHE A 154 11.08 5.16 6.25
CA PHE A 154 9.82 5.10 5.52
C PHE A 154 9.39 3.68 5.16
N ALA A 155 8.10 3.54 4.88
CA ALA A 155 7.49 2.33 4.32
C ALA A 155 6.59 2.71 3.15
N VAL A 156 6.51 1.86 2.12
CA VAL A 156 5.53 1.96 1.04
C VAL A 156 4.51 0.84 1.20
N CYS A 157 3.27 1.21 1.46
CA CYS A 157 2.14 0.31 1.61
C CYS A 157 1.43 0.17 0.26
N ASN A 158 1.34 -1.05 -0.25
CA ASN A 158 0.68 -1.34 -1.51
C ASN A 158 -0.56 -2.18 -1.24
N ALA A 159 -1.73 -1.64 -1.58
CA ALA A 159 -2.97 -2.36 -1.42
C ALA A 159 -3.13 -3.50 -2.43
N GLY A 160 -3.91 -4.50 -2.07
CA GLY A 160 -4.41 -5.50 -2.99
C GLY A 160 -5.50 -4.96 -3.92
N GLY A 161 -6.09 -5.86 -4.69
CA GLY A 161 -7.13 -5.58 -5.70
C GLY A 161 -6.86 -6.35 -7.01
N GLY A 162 -5.95 -7.35 -6.97
CA GLY A 162 -5.64 -8.26 -8.07
C GLY A 162 -5.05 -7.57 -9.29
N PHE A 163 -4.43 -6.42 -9.14
CA PHE A 163 -3.98 -5.52 -10.22
C PHE A 163 -5.13 -5.03 -11.12
N ALA A 164 -6.36 -5.15 -10.70
CA ALA A 164 -7.52 -4.64 -11.40
C ALA A 164 -7.96 -3.27 -10.85
N TYR A 165 -7.73 -3.04 -9.57
CA TYR A 165 -7.94 -1.77 -8.89
C TYR A 165 -7.09 -1.70 -7.61
N VAL A 166 -7.10 -0.57 -6.90
CA VAL A 166 -6.38 -0.37 -5.65
C VAL A 166 -7.36 -0.27 -4.49
N GLY A 167 -7.36 -1.26 -3.59
CA GLY A 167 -8.21 -1.29 -2.41
C GLY A 167 -7.64 -0.47 -1.25
N ALA A 168 -7.18 0.75 -1.48
CA ALA A 168 -6.38 1.53 -0.54
C ALA A 168 -7.10 1.75 0.81
N MET A 169 -8.38 2.09 0.77
CA MET A 169 -9.16 2.42 1.97
C MET A 169 -9.26 1.26 2.97
N GLN A 170 -9.21 0.00 2.50
CA GLN A 170 -9.31 -1.20 3.35
C GLN A 170 -7.98 -1.90 3.58
N ASP A 171 -6.92 -1.46 2.92
CA ASP A 171 -5.63 -2.16 2.96
C ASP A 171 -4.47 -1.19 3.24
N SER A 172 -3.98 -0.46 2.24
CA SER A 172 -2.77 0.34 2.43
C SER A 172 -2.96 1.55 3.35
N PHE A 173 -4.12 2.21 3.36
CA PHE A 173 -4.35 3.36 4.23
C PHE A 173 -4.39 3.01 5.72
N PRO A 174 -5.12 1.97 6.19
CA PRO A 174 -5.04 1.52 7.57
C PRO A 174 -3.61 1.22 8.01
N HIS A 175 -2.86 0.49 7.19
CA HIS A 175 -1.47 0.14 7.50
C HIS A 175 -0.57 1.39 7.57
N ALA A 176 -0.70 2.30 6.60
CA ALA A 176 0.09 3.53 6.57
C ALA A 176 -0.24 4.44 7.77
N LEU A 177 -1.52 4.56 8.14
CA LEU A 177 -1.95 5.31 9.32
C LEU A 177 -1.36 4.72 10.61
N GLU A 178 -1.40 3.41 10.79
CA GLU A 178 -0.84 2.76 11.98
C GLU A 178 0.69 2.85 12.04
N LEU A 179 1.38 2.78 10.90
CA LEU A 179 2.83 3.02 10.85
C LEU A 179 3.17 4.46 11.23
N SER A 180 2.41 5.44 10.72
CA SER A 180 2.66 6.85 11.04
C SER A 180 2.47 7.15 12.53
N LYS A 181 1.50 6.54 13.20
CA LYS A 181 1.30 6.64 14.65
C LYS A 181 2.46 6.05 15.46
N LYS A 182 3.21 5.11 14.88
CA LYS A 182 4.43 4.55 15.47
C LYS A 182 5.70 5.35 15.15
N GLY A 183 5.55 6.47 14.46
CA GLY A 183 6.63 7.39 14.09
C GLY A 183 7.23 7.14 12.71
N TYR A 184 6.91 6.06 12.01
CA TYR A 184 7.42 5.81 10.67
C TYR A 184 6.74 6.70 9.64
N ASN A 185 7.49 7.13 8.64
CA ASN A 185 6.93 7.81 7.48
C ASN A 185 6.32 6.78 6.52
N ALA A 186 5.01 6.80 6.30
CA ALA A 186 4.34 5.78 5.52
C ALA A 186 3.68 6.36 4.28
N PHE A 187 3.92 5.72 3.14
CA PHE A 187 3.32 6.09 1.86
C PHE A 187 2.38 4.98 1.41
N ALA A 188 1.20 5.35 0.94
CA ALA A 188 0.27 4.43 0.31
C ALA A 188 0.22 4.74 -1.19
N LEU A 189 0.66 3.79 -2.01
CA LEU A 189 0.68 3.94 -3.45
C LEU A 189 -0.69 3.64 -4.04
N ILE A 190 -1.21 4.58 -4.81
CA ILE A 190 -2.25 4.32 -5.78
C ILE A 190 -1.57 4.02 -7.10
N TYR A 191 -1.68 2.79 -7.57
CA TYR A 191 -1.05 2.33 -8.81
C TYR A 191 -2.09 2.08 -9.91
N ARG A 192 -1.68 2.23 -11.17
CA ARG A 192 -2.55 1.96 -12.32
C ARG A 192 -2.82 0.46 -12.47
N PRO A 193 -3.99 0.05 -12.97
CA PRO A 193 -4.30 -1.35 -13.24
C PRO A 193 -3.26 -2.03 -14.15
N GLY A 194 -3.08 -3.34 -13.94
CA GLY A 194 -2.10 -4.14 -14.68
C GLY A 194 -0.84 -4.43 -13.87
N ALA A 195 -0.41 -5.69 -13.86
CA ALA A 195 0.72 -6.12 -13.04
C ALA A 195 2.05 -5.42 -13.41
N GLN A 196 2.31 -5.24 -14.70
CA GLN A 196 3.50 -4.55 -15.17
C GLN A 196 3.43 -3.06 -14.81
N THR A 197 2.32 -2.40 -15.10
CA THR A 197 2.07 -0.99 -14.85
C THR A 197 2.20 -0.66 -13.37
N ALA A 198 1.61 -1.50 -12.50
CA ALA A 198 1.72 -1.37 -11.06
C ALA A 198 3.17 -1.48 -10.55
N CYS A 199 3.98 -2.36 -11.16
CA CYS A 199 5.41 -2.46 -10.84
C CYS A 199 6.20 -1.24 -11.32
N GLU A 200 5.85 -0.67 -12.47
CA GLU A 200 6.45 0.57 -12.98
C GLU A 200 6.12 1.75 -12.06
N ASP A 201 4.85 1.87 -11.63
CA ASP A 201 4.42 2.90 -10.69
C ASP A 201 5.10 2.75 -9.32
N LEU A 202 5.27 1.53 -8.83
CA LEU A 202 6.00 1.28 -7.59
C LEU A 202 7.48 1.68 -7.71
N ALA A 203 8.13 1.33 -8.82
CA ALA A 203 9.51 1.73 -9.06
C ALA A 203 9.65 3.26 -9.14
N ARG A 204 8.71 3.93 -9.81
CA ARG A 204 8.67 5.40 -9.88
C ARG A 204 8.42 6.03 -8.51
N ALA A 205 7.48 5.49 -7.72
CA ALA A 205 7.19 5.94 -6.37
C ALA A 205 8.42 5.85 -5.46
N ILE A 206 9.13 4.74 -5.49
CA ILE A 206 10.38 4.57 -4.72
C ILE A 206 11.42 5.59 -5.16
N SER A 207 11.63 5.78 -6.49
CA SER A 207 12.55 6.79 -7.01
C SER A 207 12.17 8.19 -6.55
N PHE A 208 10.87 8.54 -6.62
CA PHE A 208 10.35 9.82 -6.16
C PHE A 208 10.67 10.07 -4.67
N ILE A 209 10.47 9.06 -3.81
CA ILE A 209 10.76 9.20 -2.38
C ILE A 209 12.27 9.45 -2.15
N PHE A 210 13.16 8.72 -2.84
CA PHE A 210 14.61 8.92 -2.73
C PHE A 210 15.04 10.29 -3.26
N GLU A 211 14.48 10.72 -4.40
CA GLU A 211 14.77 12.01 -5.02
C GLU A 211 14.34 13.20 -4.15
N ASN A 212 13.28 13.03 -3.34
CA ASN A 212 12.67 14.07 -2.51
C ASN A 212 12.84 13.80 -1.00
N ALA A 213 13.75 12.90 -0.61
CA ALA A 213 13.88 12.45 0.77
C ALA A 213 14.08 13.58 1.78
N GLN A 214 14.81 14.63 1.41
CA GLN A 214 15.06 15.79 2.26
C GLN A 214 13.79 16.62 2.46
N GLU A 215 12.99 16.85 1.42
CA GLU A 215 11.74 17.59 1.49
C GLU A 215 10.66 16.80 2.26
N LEU A 216 10.62 15.49 2.03
CA LEU A 216 9.73 14.56 2.72
C LEU A 216 10.16 14.29 4.17
N GLU A 217 11.35 14.72 4.56
CA GLU A 217 11.97 14.48 5.88
C GLU A 217 12.01 12.97 6.23
N VAL A 218 12.40 12.12 5.27
CA VAL A 218 12.50 10.67 5.46
C VAL A 218 13.96 10.19 5.46
N ASP A 219 14.25 9.17 6.28
CA ASP A 219 15.52 8.45 6.28
C ASP A 219 15.51 7.37 5.20
N THR A 220 16.53 7.38 4.35
CA THR A 220 16.71 6.44 3.22
C THR A 220 17.83 5.43 3.43
N ASP A 221 18.50 5.43 4.62
CA ASP A 221 19.63 4.55 4.96
C ASP A 221 19.18 3.18 5.54
#